data_11d55b392a27d8527ee514d94b363c3f
#
_entry.id   11d55b392a27d8527ee514d94b363c3f
#
_cell.length_a   1.000
_cell.length_b   1.000
_cell.length_c   1.000
_cell.angle_alpha   90.00
_cell.angle_beta   90.00
_cell.angle_gamma   90.00
#
_symmetry.space_group_name_H-M   'P 1'
#
loop_
_entity.id
_entity.type
_entity.pdbx_description
1 polymer ?
#
loop_
_entity_poly.entity_id
_entity_poly.type
_entity_poly.pdbx_seq_one_letter_code
_entity_poly.pdbx_strand_id
1 'polypeptide(L)'
;MSDIAFPLILIGPTGAGKTTVGRLLANKLGVPFFDLDEEIESRCGADIPWIFDVEGEAGFRDREARVLSDLVGQGDVVVSTGAGVVLRQENRELLAEHINRVIWLQVDLKTQFDRLQIDGIDIIVARR
;
A
#
# COMPACT_ATOMS: atom_id res chain seq x y z
N MET A 1 -3.25 22.63 11.99
CA MET A 1 -4.19 22.37 10.91
C MET A 1 -3.47 21.76 9.72
N SER A 2 -4.00 20.71 9.22
CA SER A 2 -3.35 19.99 8.15
C SER A 2 -4.00 20.31 6.80
N ASP A 3 -3.17 20.60 5.80
CA ASP A 3 -3.65 20.78 4.43
C ASP A 3 -3.54 19.48 3.62
N ILE A 4 -3.38 18.35 4.31
CA ILE A 4 -3.19 17.09 3.64
C ILE A 4 -4.50 16.62 3.03
N ALA A 5 -4.46 16.34 1.75
CA ALA A 5 -5.58 15.76 1.04
C ALA A 5 -5.52 14.25 1.12
N PHE A 6 -6.68 13.61 1.13
CA PHE A 6 -6.81 12.15 1.19
C PHE A 6 -7.44 11.61 -0.09
N PRO A 7 -7.29 10.33 -0.36
CA PRO A 7 -6.56 9.34 0.42
C PRO A 7 -5.05 9.48 0.27
N LEU A 8 -4.30 8.97 1.25
CA LEU A 8 -2.84 8.83 1.11
C LEU A 8 -2.56 7.37 0.79
N ILE A 9 -1.79 7.14 -0.27
CA ILE A 9 -1.52 5.79 -0.77
C ILE A 9 0.00 5.59 -0.78
N LEU A 10 0.47 4.61 -0.03
CA LEU A 10 1.89 4.30 0.04
C LEU A 10 2.21 3.15 -0.89
N ILE A 11 3.17 3.38 -1.78
CA ILE A 11 3.68 2.35 -2.68
C ILE A 11 5.19 2.21 -2.48
N GLY A 12 5.74 1.13 -2.96
CA GLY A 12 7.18 0.88 -2.85
C GLY A 12 7.50 -0.59 -2.71
N PRO A 13 8.77 -0.94 -2.76
CA PRO A 13 9.18 -2.34 -2.70
C PRO A 13 9.00 -2.94 -1.30
N THR A 14 9.07 -4.25 -1.23
CA THR A 14 9.09 -4.98 0.03
C THR A 14 10.28 -4.51 0.86
N GLY A 15 10.05 -4.32 2.16
CA GLY A 15 11.11 -3.86 3.06
C GLY A 15 11.29 -2.35 3.10
N ALA A 16 10.45 -1.60 2.38
CA ALA A 16 10.52 -0.14 2.41
C ALA A 16 9.89 0.48 3.66
N GLY A 17 9.10 -0.31 4.42
CA GLY A 17 8.47 0.19 5.65
C GLY A 17 7.10 0.80 5.44
N LYS A 18 6.41 0.43 4.36
CA LYS A 18 5.10 1.01 4.03
C LYS A 18 4.08 0.87 5.16
N THR A 19 3.98 -0.31 5.74
CA THR A 19 3.02 -0.56 6.81
C THR A 19 3.33 0.29 8.04
N THR A 20 4.60 0.32 8.45
CA THR A 20 5.02 1.09 9.62
C THR A 20 4.77 2.57 9.41
N VAL A 21 5.19 3.11 8.27
CA VAL A 21 5.00 4.52 7.95
C VAL A 21 3.51 4.85 7.85
N GLY A 22 2.75 3.99 7.19
CA GLY A 22 1.31 4.19 7.02
C GLY A 22 0.58 4.27 8.36
N ARG A 23 0.90 3.36 9.28
CA ARG A 23 0.28 3.39 10.61
C ARG A 23 0.62 4.65 11.37
N LEU A 24 1.87 5.09 11.30
CA LEU A 24 2.29 6.32 11.96
C LEU A 24 1.58 7.53 11.38
N LEU A 25 1.48 7.62 10.05
CA LEU A 25 0.79 8.73 9.40
C LEU A 25 -0.68 8.75 9.75
N ALA A 26 -1.35 7.60 9.67
CA ALA A 26 -2.76 7.51 9.98
C ALA A 26 -3.04 7.93 11.42
N ASN A 27 -2.20 7.47 12.34
CA ASN A 27 -2.35 7.83 13.74
C ASN A 27 -2.18 9.33 13.96
N LYS A 28 -1.15 9.91 13.35
CA LYS A 28 -0.92 11.36 13.48
C LYS A 28 -2.04 12.20 12.87
N LEU A 29 -2.62 11.72 11.79
CA LEU A 29 -3.65 12.46 11.06
C LEU A 29 -5.07 12.14 11.55
N GLY A 30 -5.20 11.17 12.44
CA GLY A 30 -6.50 10.80 13.01
C GLY A 30 -7.43 10.13 12.01
N VAL A 31 -6.90 9.36 11.07
CA VAL A 31 -7.69 8.67 10.05
C VAL A 31 -7.41 7.17 10.08
N PRO A 32 -8.31 6.34 9.52
CA PRO A 32 -8.08 4.90 9.46
C PRO A 32 -6.87 4.54 8.59
N PHE A 33 -6.20 3.46 8.98
CA PHE A 33 -5.15 2.86 8.20
C PHE A 33 -5.59 1.49 7.69
N PHE A 34 -5.30 1.20 6.43
CA PHE A 34 -5.56 -0.11 5.84
C PHE A 34 -4.29 -0.62 5.16
N ASP A 35 -3.95 -1.87 5.48
CA ASP A 35 -2.97 -2.62 4.71
C ASP A 35 -3.74 -3.39 3.63
N LEU A 36 -3.41 -3.15 2.38
CA LEU A 36 -4.17 -3.72 1.26
C LEU A 36 -4.18 -5.24 1.29
N ASP A 37 -3.04 -5.86 1.56
CA ASP A 37 -2.96 -7.33 1.60
C ASP A 37 -3.79 -7.91 2.73
N GLU A 38 -3.73 -7.30 3.92
CA GLU A 38 -4.55 -7.74 5.05
C GLU A 38 -6.04 -7.60 4.74
N GLU A 39 -6.39 -6.51 4.07
CA GLU A 39 -7.79 -6.28 3.71
C GLU A 39 -8.30 -7.30 2.69
N ILE A 40 -7.45 -7.66 1.73
CA ILE A 40 -7.79 -8.70 0.75
C ILE A 40 -8.06 -10.02 1.48
N GLU A 41 -7.18 -10.40 2.39
CA GLU A 41 -7.35 -11.64 3.16
C GLU A 41 -8.62 -11.61 4.00
N SER A 42 -8.85 -10.50 4.68
CA SER A 42 -10.03 -10.36 5.53
C SER A 42 -11.31 -10.49 4.74
N ARG A 43 -11.39 -9.86 3.58
CA ARG A 43 -12.59 -9.89 2.75
C ARG A 43 -12.78 -11.25 2.07
N CYS A 44 -11.69 -11.90 1.74
CA CYS A 44 -11.73 -13.21 1.09
C CYS A 44 -12.03 -14.33 2.08
N GLY A 45 -11.62 -14.17 3.33
CA GLY A 45 -11.72 -15.23 4.33
C GLY A 45 -10.65 -16.29 4.17
N ALA A 46 -9.55 -15.97 3.48
CA ALA A 46 -8.45 -16.90 3.24
C ALA A 46 -7.16 -16.11 3.06
N ASP A 47 -6.02 -16.75 3.28
CA ASP A 47 -4.74 -16.06 3.13
C ASP A 47 -4.32 -15.97 1.65
N ILE A 48 -3.35 -15.10 1.40
CA ILE A 48 -2.89 -14.84 0.04
C ILE A 48 -2.34 -16.11 -0.62
N PRO A 49 -1.52 -16.95 0.04
CA PRO A 49 -1.10 -18.21 -0.59
C PRO A 49 -2.26 -19.07 -1.07
N TRP A 50 -3.32 -19.15 -0.30
CA TRP A 50 -4.52 -19.91 -0.71
C TRP A 50 -5.15 -19.29 -1.96
N ILE A 51 -5.24 -17.93 -1.99
CA ILE A 51 -5.82 -17.24 -3.15
C ILE A 51 -5.00 -17.54 -4.41
N PHE A 52 -3.67 -17.48 -4.31
CA PHE A 52 -2.82 -17.82 -5.45
C PHE A 52 -2.98 -19.26 -5.89
N ASP A 53 -3.09 -20.18 -4.94
CA ASP A 53 -3.25 -21.60 -5.26
C ASP A 53 -4.56 -21.88 -5.98
N VAL A 54 -5.65 -21.31 -5.50
CA VAL A 54 -7.00 -21.64 -5.98
C VAL A 54 -7.41 -20.76 -7.16
N GLU A 55 -7.07 -19.48 -7.11
CA GLU A 55 -7.53 -18.52 -8.11
C GLU A 55 -6.42 -18.06 -9.06
N GLY A 56 -5.18 -18.40 -8.75
CA GLY A 56 -4.04 -17.96 -9.54
C GLY A 56 -3.70 -16.50 -9.34
N GLU A 57 -2.62 -16.07 -9.99
CA GLU A 57 -2.20 -14.67 -9.89
C GLU A 57 -3.28 -13.71 -10.40
N ALA A 58 -3.93 -14.08 -11.52
CA ALA A 58 -4.97 -13.22 -12.08
C ALA A 58 -6.11 -13.01 -11.10
N GLY A 59 -6.53 -14.05 -10.40
CA GLY A 59 -7.57 -13.91 -9.38
C GLY A 59 -7.16 -13.01 -8.23
N PHE A 60 -5.93 -13.15 -7.76
CA PHE A 60 -5.41 -12.27 -6.72
C PHE A 60 -5.38 -10.81 -7.20
N ARG A 61 -4.90 -10.59 -8.43
CA ARG A 61 -4.83 -9.22 -8.96
C ARG A 61 -6.21 -8.60 -9.15
N ASP A 62 -7.22 -9.39 -9.49
CA ASP A 62 -8.60 -8.91 -9.57
C ASP A 62 -9.09 -8.44 -8.21
N ARG A 63 -8.80 -9.22 -7.16
CA ARG A 63 -9.18 -8.84 -5.80
C ARG A 63 -8.43 -7.60 -5.34
N GLU A 64 -7.14 -7.55 -5.63
CA GLU A 64 -6.29 -6.41 -5.27
C GLU A 64 -6.84 -5.11 -5.88
N ALA A 65 -7.17 -5.13 -7.16
CA ALA A 65 -7.68 -3.94 -7.85
C ALA A 65 -9.03 -3.50 -7.26
N ARG A 66 -9.91 -4.46 -6.98
CA ARG A 66 -11.23 -4.14 -6.44
C ARG A 66 -11.13 -3.56 -5.03
N VAL A 67 -10.32 -4.19 -4.18
CA VAL A 67 -10.17 -3.73 -2.80
C VAL A 67 -9.47 -2.38 -2.75
N LEU A 68 -8.44 -2.18 -3.58
CA LEU A 68 -7.76 -0.89 -3.65
C LEU A 68 -8.72 0.22 -4.03
N SER A 69 -9.52 0.00 -5.07
CA SER A 69 -10.50 0.99 -5.53
C SER A 69 -11.49 1.33 -4.43
N ASP A 70 -11.94 0.32 -3.70
CA ASP A 70 -12.87 0.48 -2.59
C ASP A 70 -12.28 1.33 -1.46
N LEU A 71 -11.06 1.01 -1.05
CA LEU A 71 -10.40 1.71 0.05
C LEU A 71 -10.12 3.16 -0.32
N VAL A 72 -9.64 3.39 -1.53
CA VAL A 72 -9.36 4.75 -2.02
C VAL A 72 -10.66 5.56 -2.07
N GLY A 73 -11.76 4.92 -2.42
CA GLY A 73 -13.07 5.56 -2.49
C GLY A 73 -13.61 6.01 -1.14
N GLN A 74 -13.07 5.52 -0.04
CA GLN A 74 -13.51 5.95 1.29
C GLN A 74 -13.08 7.38 1.65
N GLY A 75 -12.09 7.91 0.96
CA GLY A 75 -11.65 9.30 1.14
C GLY A 75 -10.56 9.44 2.20
N ASP A 76 -10.94 9.76 3.42
CA ASP A 76 -9.98 10.10 4.48
C ASP A 76 -9.36 8.83 5.08
N VAL A 77 -8.44 8.24 4.37
CA VAL A 77 -7.76 7.00 4.77
C VAL A 77 -6.29 7.03 4.37
N VAL A 78 -5.49 6.21 5.02
CA VAL A 78 -4.12 5.90 4.60
C VAL A 78 -4.09 4.42 4.20
N VAL A 79 -3.62 4.14 3.00
CA VAL A 79 -3.57 2.78 2.46
C VAL A 79 -2.12 2.42 2.15
N SER A 80 -1.67 1.30 2.69
CA SER A 80 -0.37 0.72 2.35
C SER A 80 -0.60 -0.40 1.34
N THR A 81 0.13 -0.40 0.23
CA THR A 81 -0.06 -1.36 -0.85
C THR A 81 1.04 -2.41 -0.88
N GLY A 82 0.82 -3.47 -1.65
CA GLY A 82 1.85 -4.46 -1.91
C GLY A 82 2.76 -4.04 -3.05
N ALA A 83 3.91 -4.69 -3.15
CA ALA A 83 4.92 -4.35 -4.16
C ALA A 83 4.40 -4.51 -5.58
N GLY A 84 3.47 -5.44 -5.80
CA GLY A 84 2.94 -5.72 -7.15
C GLY A 84 1.75 -4.87 -7.55
N VAL A 85 1.36 -3.87 -6.76
CA VAL A 85 0.17 -3.08 -7.04
C VAL A 85 0.24 -2.37 -8.38
N VAL A 86 1.44 -2.06 -8.85
CA VAL A 86 1.63 -1.32 -10.12
C VAL A 86 1.61 -2.23 -11.35
N LEU A 87 1.45 -3.55 -11.19
CA LEU A 87 1.49 -4.47 -12.32
C LEU A 87 0.28 -4.34 -13.24
N ARG A 88 -0.88 -3.97 -12.70
CA ARG A 88 -2.09 -3.80 -13.50
C ARG A 88 -2.28 -2.36 -13.92
N GLN A 89 -2.70 -2.17 -15.17
CA GLN A 89 -2.94 -0.85 -15.72
C GLN A 89 -4.04 -0.12 -14.95
N GLU A 90 -5.10 -0.80 -14.57
CA GLU A 90 -6.19 -0.18 -13.84
C GLU A 90 -5.74 0.40 -12.50
N ASN A 91 -4.81 -0.28 -11.82
CA ASN A 91 -4.25 0.26 -10.58
C ASN A 91 -3.37 1.47 -10.87
N ARG A 92 -2.56 1.41 -11.93
CA ARG A 92 -1.73 2.55 -12.32
C ARG A 92 -2.58 3.77 -12.66
N GLU A 93 -3.71 3.56 -13.32
CA GLU A 93 -4.63 4.65 -13.66
C GLU A 93 -5.24 5.25 -12.39
N LEU A 94 -5.65 4.42 -11.46
CA LEU A 94 -6.19 4.88 -10.19
C LEU A 94 -5.14 5.69 -9.41
N LEU A 95 -3.91 5.19 -9.36
CA LEU A 95 -2.82 5.90 -8.70
C LEU A 95 -2.54 7.23 -9.38
N ALA A 96 -2.60 7.26 -10.71
CA ALA A 96 -2.37 8.49 -11.47
C ALA A 96 -3.42 9.55 -11.16
N GLU A 97 -4.67 9.14 -10.94
CA GLU A 97 -5.73 10.07 -10.55
C GLU A 97 -5.46 10.73 -9.19
N HIS A 98 -4.68 10.06 -8.35
CA HIS A 98 -4.38 10.55 -7.01
C HIS A 98 -2.88 10.84 -6.84
N ILE A 99 -2.22 11.22 -7.93
CA ILE A 99 -0.75 11.25 -7.96
C ILE A 99 -0.15 12.15 -6.89
N ASN A 100 -0.82 13.23 -6.51
CA ASN A 100 -0.33 14.14 -5.49
C ASN A 100 -0.48 13.58 -4.07
N ARG A 101 -1.13 12.43 -3.94
CA ARG A 101 -1.39 11.77 -2.66
C ARG A 101 -0.74 10.39 -2.60
N VAL A 102 0.02 10.05 -3.61
CA VAL A 102 0.79 8.80 -3.65
C VAL A 102 2.17 9.08 -3.10
N ILE A 103 2.53 8.32 -2.07
CA ILE A 103 3.84 8.42 -1.44
C ILE A 103 4.64 7.19 -1.82
N TRP A 104 5.73 7.40 -2.52
CA TRP A 104 6.60 6.33 -2.94
C TRP A 104 7.76 6.22 -1.96
N LEU A 105 7.78 5.14 -1.20
CA LEU A 105 8.87 4.85 -0.29
C LEU A 105 9.99 4.16 -1.04
N GLN A 106 11.15 4.79 -1.05
CA GLN A 106 12.31 4.27 -1.77
C GLN A 106 13.42 3.97 -0.79
N VAL A 107 14.10 2.86 -1.01
CA VAL A 107 15.30 2.50 -0.26
C VAL A 107 16.28 1.89 -1.24
N ASP A 108 17.58 2.08 -1.01
CA ASP A 108 18.58 1.38 -1.80
C ASP A 108 18.65 -0.09 -1.35
N LEU A 109 19.34 -0.92 -2.13
CA LEU A 109 19.41 -2.35 -1.84
C LEU A 109 20.02 -2.65 -0.48
N LYS A 110 21.05 -1.90 -0.11
CA LYS A 110 21.69 -2.12 1.18
C LYS A 110 20.76 -1.78 2.32
N THR A 111 20.12 -0.63 2.24
CA THR A 111 19.18 -0.19 3.27
C THR A 111 18.01 -1.15 3.36
N GLN A 112 17.49 -1.60 2.23
CA GLN A 112 16.39 -2.55 2.20
C GLN A 112 16.80 -3.87 2.86
N PHE A 113 17.99 -4.36 2.53
CA PHE A 113 18.53 -5.58 3.12
C PHE A 113 18.66 -5.44 4.64
N ASP A 114 19.23 -4.33 5.09
CA ASP A 114 19.42 -4.07 6.52
C ASP A 114 18.08 -4.02 7.25
N ARG A 115 17.06 -3.44 6.64
CA ARG A 115 15.73 -3.35 7.26
C ARG A 115 15.01 -4.66 7.40
N LEU A 116 15.28 -5.59 6.51
CA LEU A 116 14.72 -6.92 6.63
C LEU A 116 15.29 -7.66 7.84
N GLN A 117 16.39 -7.14 8.39
CA GLN A 117 17.07 -7.76 9.53
C GLN A 117 16.93 -6.96 10.81
N ILE A 118 16.77 -5.65 10.71
CA ILE A 118 16.70 -4.76 11.86
C ILE A 118 15.49 -3.84 11.69
N ASP A 119 14.85 -3.48 12.80
CA ASP A 119 13.68 -2.61 12.77
C ASP A 119 14.05 -1.13 12.65
N GLY A 120 15.04 -0.78 11.85
CA GLY A 120 15.38 0.61 11.58
C GLY A 120 14.48 1.18 10.49
N ILE A 121 14.09 2.44 10.59
CA ILE A 121 13.32 3.10 9.56
C ILE A 121 14.06 4.31 9.05
N ASP A 122 14.49 4.21 7.83
CA ASP A 122 15.17 5.25 7.10
C ASP A 122 14.35 5.49 5.85
N ILE A 123 13.68 6.60 5.77
CA ILE A 123 12.67 6.78 4.75
C ILE A 123 13.06 7.88 3.80
N ILE A 124 13.13 7.55 2.52
CA ILE A 124 13.18 8.54 1.47
C ILE A 124 11.78 8.56 0.86
N VAL A 125 11.11 9.69 0.96
CA VAL A 125 9.76 9.85 0.44
C VAL A 125 9.83 10.70 -0.80
N ALA A 126 9.37 10.13 -1.92
CA ALA A 126 9.23 10.86 -3.17
C ALA A 126 7.75 11.02 -3.47
N ARG A 127 7.35 12.25 -3.78
CA ARG A 127 5.98 12.52 -4.18
C ARG A 127 5.88 12.66 -5.68
N ARG A 128 4.85 12.08 -6.22
CA ARG A 128 4.63 12.13 -7.66
C ARG A 128 3.29 12.72 -7.97
#